data_43bb1b1358d8527985e3821988c5b829
#
_entry.id   43bb1b1358d8527985e3821988c5b829
#
_cell.length_a   1.000
_cell.length_b   1.000
_cell.length_c   1.000
_cell.angle_alpha   90.00
_cell.angle_beta   90.00
_cell.angle_gamma   90.00
#
_symmetry.space_group_name_H-M   'P 1'
#
loop_
_entity.id
_entity.type
_entity.pdbx_description
1 polymer ?
#
loop_
_entity_poly.entity_id
_entity_poly.type
_entity_poly.pdbx_seq_one_letter_code
_entity_poly.pdbx_strand_id
1 'polypeptide(L)'
;MRYLKEYSSFLNEEWSRNEPIPEILDKPKGLAIFLIGAPGIGKSTFINKFVHPKNPNIKDFSTDDVSLLFTKDPNVYYKGKETPEGGMTSNAAQLNLKKMEQFMKTGNSFIYDTTGAGKEYTDKGYKHIKKMFDLARESRYEIVFIHLLSTLQTSIDQDKLRDRHVDQHYIEWAYAKQMGGMVDGTRIEGNMPRYKALGPDHYYVVLSIEKKYRFLKFVDGKLCKKKGDRYVPMNESH
;
A
#
# COMPACT_ATOMS: atom_id res chain seq x y z
N MET A 1 -2.98 10.61 16.34
CA MET A 1 -2.45 9.84 17.50
C MET A 1 -3.40 8.74 17.99
N ARG A 2 -4.73 8.86 17.90
CA ARG A 2 -5.66 7.82 18.37
C ARG A 2 -5.46 6.47 17.67
N TYR A 3 -5.33 6.48 16.34
CA TYR A 3 -5.11 5.27 15.55
C TYR A 3 -3.76 4.57 15.83
N LEU A 4 -2.66 5.31 16.08
CA LEU A 4 -1.35 4.71 16.41
C LEU A 4 -1.38 3.92 17.73
N LYS A 5 -2.13 4.40 18.74
CA LYS A 5 -2.29 3.66 20.01
C LYS A 5 -3.12 2.39 19.83
N GLU A 6 -4.16 2.45 18.98
CA GLU A 6 -4.97 1.28 18.64
C GLU A 6 -4.11 0.23 17.92
N TYR A 7 -3.28 0.62 16.92
CA TYR A 7 -2.41 -0.33 16.20
C TYR A 7 -1.29 -0.90 17.06
N SER A 8 -0.66 -0.12 17.93
CA SER A 8 0.44 -0.61 18.77
C SER A 8 0.00 -1.68 19.75
N SER A 9 -1.23 -1.63 20.25
CA SER A 9 -1.77 -2.69 21.12
C SER A 9 -1.93 -4.02 20.39
N PHE A 10 -2.22 -4.01 19.07
CA PHE A 10 -2.37 -5.23 18.26
C PHE A 10 -1.05 -5.84 17.79
N LEU A 11 0.00 -5.04 17.70
CA LEU A 11 1.33 -5.55 17.38
C LEU A 11 1.86 -6.49 18.48
N ASN A 12 1.31 -6.40 19.69
CA ASN A 12 1.71 -7.21 20.84
C ASN A 12 0.79 -8.41 21.14
N GLU A 13 -0.30 -8.62 20.36
CA GLU A 13 -1.14 -9.82 20.51
C GLU A 13 -0.41 -11.06 19.95
N GLU A 14 -0.49 -12.21 20.65
CA GLU A 14 -0.02 -13.50 20.12
C GLU A 14 -0.83 -13.92 18.88
N TRP A 15 -0.15 -14.03 17.74
CA TRP A 15 -0.77 -14.39 16.48
C TRP A 15 -0.44 -15.84 16.14
N SER A 16 -1.39 -16.72 16.31
CA SER A 16 -1.17 -18.16 16.07
C SER A 16 -1.36 -18.60 14.63
N ARG A 17 -2.11 -17.86 13.79
CA ARG A 17 -2.46 -18.25 12.41
C ARG A 17 -2.60 -17.05 11.47
N ASN A 18 -2.37 -17.29 10.16
CA ASN A 18 -2.82 -16.37 9.12
C ASN A 18 -4.35 -16.37 9.06
N GLU A 19 -4.96 -15.18 9.07
CA GLU A 19 -6.39 -15.08 8.85
C GLU A 19 -6.75 -15.38 7.39
N PRO A 20 -7.98 -15.87 7.12
CA PRO A 20 -8.42 -16.15 5.76
C PRO A 20 -8.42 -14.87 4.91
N ILE A 21 -7.93 -15.03 3.69
CA ILE A 21 -7.88 -13.96 2.70
C ILE A 21 -9.29 -13.55 2.33
N PRO A 22 -9.58 -12.23 2.18
CA PRO A 22 -10.86 -11.78 1.68
C PRO A 22 -11.18 -12.36 0.30
N GLU A 23 -12.36 -12.96 0.13
CA GLU A 23 -12.82 -13.58 -1.13
C GLU A 23 -12.87 -12.58 -2.30
N ILE A 24 -13.06 -11.29 -2.01
CA ILE A 24 -13.08 -10.25 -3.04
C ILE A 24 -11.82 -10.25 -3.90
N LEU A 25 -10.68 -10.72 -3.37
CA LEU A 25 -9.42 -10.75 -4.12
C LEU A 25 -9.38 -11.85 -5.21
N ASP A 26 -10.35 -12.75 -5.24
CA ASP A 26 -10.49 -13.82 -6.24
C ASP A 26 -11.14 -13.32 -7.55
N LYS A 27 -11.66 -12.09 -7.58
CA LYS A 27 -12.43 -11.54 -8.69
C LYS A 27 -11.55 -11.24 -9.92
N PRO A 28 -11.72 -11.93 -11.06
CA PRO A 28 -10.80 -11.82 -12.19
C PRO A 28 -10.99 -10.55 -13.02
N LYS A 29 -12.15 -9.91 -12.94
CA LYS A 29 -12.49 -8.71 -13.74
C LYS A 29 -13.13 -7.63 -12.88
N GLY A 30 -12.89 -6.39 -13.26
CA GLY A 30 -13.52 -5.22 -12.65
C GLY A 30 -13.07 -4.94 -11.22
N LEU A 31 -11.91 -5.45 -10.77
CA LEU A 31 -11.34 -5.20 -9.46
C LEU A 31 -10.09 -4.32 -9.57
N ALA A 32 -10.08 -3.21 -8.85
CA ALA A 32 -8.92 -2.34 -8.70
C ALA A 32 -8.39 -2.43 -7.26
N ILE A 33 -7.24 -3.06 -7.06
CA ILE A 33 -6.60 -3.19 -5.76
C ILE A 33 -5.53 -2.10 -5.62
N PHE A 34 -5.70 -1.21 -4.66
CA PHE A 34 -4.70 -0.22 -4.26
C PHE A 34 -3.93 -0.78 -3.06
N LEU A 35 -2.77 -1.37 -3.31
CA LEU A 35 -1.89 -1.90 -2.27
C LEU A 35 -0.90 -0.84 -1.84
N ILE A 36 -1.05 -0.36 -0.62
CA ILE A 36 -0.29 0.77 -0.07
C ILE A 36 0.53 0.28 1.11
N GLY A 37 1.82 0.63 1.12
CA GLY A 37 2.71 0.24 2.22
C GLY A 37 4.12 0.81 2.04
N ALA A 38 4.83 1.10 3.13
CA ALA A 38 6.20 1.63 3.11
C ALA A 38 7.15 0.70 2.31
N PRO A 39 8.32 1.18 1.86
CA PRO A 39 9.36 0.30 1.33
C PRO A 39 9.75 -0.77 2.36
N GLY A 40 10.12 -1.96 1.92
CA GLY A 40 10.51 -3.06 2.82
C GLY A 40 9.37 -3.74 3.59
N ILE A 41 8.12 -3.29 3.50
CA ILE A 41 7.00 -3.83 4.30
C ILE A 41 6.46 -5.19 3.81
N GLY A 42 6.95 -5.67 2.66
CA GLY A 42 6.55 -6.98 2.13
C GLY A 42 5.37 -6.97 1.15
N LYS A 43 5.12 -5.86 0.43
CA LYS A 43 4.03 -5.78 -0.57
C LYS A 43 4.13 -6.86 -1.66
N SER A 44 5.29 -7.04 -2.28
CA SER A 44 5.50 -8.08 -3.29
C SER A 44 5.30 -9.49 -2.73
N THR A 45 5.73 -9.74 -1.48
CA THR A 45 5.46 -11.00 -0.79
C THR A 45 3.96 -11.21 -0.57
N PHE A 46 3.24 -10.16 -0.21
CA PHE A 46 1.79 -10.20 -0.05
C PHE A 46 1.09 -10.55 -1.37
N ILE A 47 1.45 -9.88 -2.47
CA ILE A 47 0.89 -10.14 -3.80
C ILE A 47 1.12 -11.60 -4.20
N ASN A 48 2.37 -12.07 -4.13
CA ASN A 48 2.74 -13.43 -4.53
C ASN A 48 2.11 -14.52 -3.66
N LYS A 49 1.93 -14.25 -2.36
CA LYS A 49 1.39 -15.25 -1.41
C LYS A 49 -0.14 -15.30 -1.41
N PHE A 50 -0.81 -14.17 -1.61
CA PHE A 50 -2.23 -14.06 -1.34
C PHE A 50 -3.08 -13.66 -2.55
N VAL A 51 -2.54 -12.94 -3.53
CA VAL A 51 -3.32 -12.45 -4.66
C VAL A 51 -3.11 -13.32 -5.89
N HIS A 52 -1.87 -13.52 -6.33
CA HIS A 52 -1.57 -14.30 -7.54
C HIS A 52 -2.08 -15.76 -7.49
N PRO A 53 -2.04 -16.50 -6.36
CA PRO A 53 -2.58 -17.86 -6.32
C PRO A 53 -4.09 -17.94 -6.57
N LYS A 54 -4.81 -16.86 -6.26
CA LYS A 54 -6.27 -16.76 -6.43
C LYS A 54 -6.66 -16.08 -7.74
N ASN A 55 -5.86 -15.14 -8.20
CA ASN A 55 -6.07 -14.40 -9.43
C ASN A 55 -4.76 -14.32 -10.23
N PRO A 56 -4.35 -15.41 -10.90
CA PRO A 56 -3.04 -15.50 -11.57
C PRO A 56 -2.90 -14.54 -12.77
N ASN A 57 -4.01 -14.05 -13.29
CA ASN A 57 -4.02 -13.14 -14.44
C ASN A 57 -4.14 -11.65 -14.05
N ILE A 58 -4.16 -11.35 -12.75
CA ILE A 58 -4.21 -9.95 -12.31
C ILE A 58 -2.93 -9.23 -12.69
N LYS A 59 -3.06 -8.01 -13.20
CA LYS A 59 -1.90 -7.23 -13.64
C LYS A 59 -1.40 -6.33 -12.53
N ASP A 60 -0.12 -6.44 -12.22
CA ASP A 60 0.55 -5.56 -11.27
C ASP A 60 1.07 -4.30 -11.97
N PHE A 61 0.87 -3.16 -11.33
CA PHE A 61 1.40 -1.87 -11.72
C PHE A 61 2.24 -1.30 -10.58
N SER A 62 3.54 -1.36 -10.72
CA SER A 62 4.51 -0.77 -9.80
C SER A 62 5.31 0.30 -10.53
N THR A 63 5.56 1.43 -9.86
CA THR A 63 6.47 2.46 -10.40
C THR A 63 7.88 1.93 -10.51
N ASP A 64 8.27 1.02 -9.63
CA ASP A 64 9.59 0.41 -9.60
C ASP A 64 9.85 -0.42 -10.86
N ASP A 65 8.88 -1.23 -11.32
CA ASP A 65 9.02 -2.04 -12.53
C ASP A 65 9.15 -1.18 -13.78
N VAL A 66 8.44 -0.05 -13.82
CA VAL A 66 8.54 0.91 -14.92
C VAL A 66 9.89 1.62 -14.91
N SER A 67 10.46 1.87 -13.72
CA SER A 67 11.76 2.52 -13.58
C SER A 67 12.89 1.72 -14.18
N LEU A 68 12.82 0.39 -14.09
CA LEU A 68 13.79 -0.53 -14.69
C LEU A 68 13.84 -0.45 -16.22
N LEU A 69 12.84 0.17 -16.86
CA LEU A 69 12.87 0.47 -18.29
C LEU A 69 13.79 1.66 -18.62
N PHE A 70 14.04 2.54 -17.64
CA PHE A 70 14.87 3.74 -17.82
C PHE A 70 16.31 3.53 -17.32
N THR A 71 16.53 2.59 -16.42
CA THR A 71 17.86 2.25 -15.92
C THR A 71 17.97 0.75 -15.63
N LYS A 72 19.11 0.16 -16.01
CA LYS A 72 19.42 -1.23 -15.66
C LYS A 72 19.97 -1.36 -14.24
N ASP A 73 20.38 -0.24 -13.61
CA ASP A 73 20.89 -0.21 -12.25
C ASP A 73 19.81 0.32 -11.30
N PRO A 74 19.20 -0.55 -10.48
CA PRO A 74 18.22 -0.15 -9.49
C PRO A 74 18.76 0.89 -8.48
N ASN A 75 20.06 0.88 -8.19
CA ASN A 75 20.68 1.81 -7.26
C ASN A 75 20.76 3.23 -7.81
N VAL A 76 20.90 3.40 -9.13
CA VAL A 76 20.86 4.72 -9.79
C VAL A 76 19.51 5.38 -9.61
N TYR A 77 18.44 4.61 -9.68
CA TYR A 77 17.07 5.06 -9.49
C TYR A 77 16.82 5.60 -8.07
N TYR A 78 17.35 4.91 -7.05
CA TYR A 78 17.12 5.25 -5.64
C TYR A 78 18.10 6.29 -5.07
N LYS A 79 19.27 6.47 -5.66
CA LYS A 79 20.22 7.52 -5.26
C LYS A 79 19.77 8.93 -5.63
N GLY A 80 18.54 9.08 -6.18
CA GLY A 80 17.78 10.31 -6.16
C GLY A 80 18.46 11.55 -6.69
N LYS A 81 19.43 11.45 -7.60
CA LYS A 81 19.88 12.62 -8.33
C LYS A 81 18.75 13.02 -9.27
N GLU A 82 17.85 13.85 -8.73
CA GLU A 82 16.84 14.54 -9.51
C GLU A 82 17.57 15.30 -10.63
N THR A 83 17.29 14.91 -11.86
CA THR A 83 17.61 15.81 -12.97
C THR A 83 16.72 17.05 -12.84
N PRO A 84 17.16 18.24 -13.28
CA PRO A 84 16.36 19.48 -13.25
C PRO A 84 14.95 19.33 -13.86
N GLU A 85 14.74 18.35 -14.69
CA GLU A 85 13.52 18.05 -15.44
C GLU A 85 12.53 17.13 -14.71
N GLY A 86 12.72 16.85 -13.41
CA GLY A 86 11.79 16.06 -12.61
C GLY A 86 12.09 14.57 -12.54
N GLY A 87 13.34 14.17 -12.73
CA GLY A 87 13.91 12.87 -12.43
C GLY A 87 13.26 11.63 -13.07
N MET A 88 14.02 10.55 -13.22
CA MET A 88 13.54 9.25 -13.75
C MET A 88 12.32 8.73 -12.99
N THR A 89 12.23 8.96 -11.67
CA THR A 89 11.09 8.58 -10.83
C THR A 89 9.79 9.24 -11.26
N SER A 90 9.84 10.53 -11.60
CA SER A 90 8.66 11.28 -12.06
C SER A 90 8.16 10.75 -13.42
N ASN A 91 9.09 10.48 -14.33
CA ASN A 91 8.77 9.94 -15.67
C ASN A 91 8.24 8.51 -15.57
N ALA A 92 8.85 7.66 -14.73
CA ALA A 92 8.38 6.31 -14.48
C ALA A 92 6.97 6.29 -13.86
N ALA A 93 6.71 7.16 -12.88
CA ALA A 93 5.39 7.29 -12.28
C ALA A 93 4.33 7.73 -13.29
N GLN A 94 4.65 8.73 -14.12
CA GLN A 94 3.73 9.19 -15.17
C GLN A 94 3.47 8.10 -16.24
N LEU A 95 4.51 7.37 -16.65
CA LEU A 95 4.35 6.27 -17.60
C LEU A 95 3.52 5.13 -17.00
N ASN A 96 3.74 4.81 -15.71
CA ASN A 96 2.95 3.81 -15.01
C ASN A 96 1.46 4.19 -14.97
N LEU A 97 1.15 5.44 -14.63
CA LEU A 97 -0.22 5.95 -14.63
C LEU A 97 -0.87 5.86 -16.01
N LYS A 98 -0.15 6.23 -17.09
CA LYS A 98 -0.65 6.10 -18.47
C LYS A 98 -0.92 4.63 -18.85
N LYS A 99 -0.03 3.70 -18.47
CA LYS A 99 -0.23 2.26 -18.71
C LYS A 99 -1.47 1.74 -17.97
N MET A 100 -1.64 2.13 -16.71
CA MET A 100 -2.83 1.77 -15.93
C MET A 100 -4.11 2.30 -16.55
N GLU A 101 -4.15 3.58 -16.95
CA GLU A 101 -5.29 4.20 -17.62
C GLU A 101 -5.68 3.47 -18.91
N GLN A 102 -4.69 3.07 -19.72
CA GLN A 102 -4.93 2.25 -20.90
C GLN A 102 -5.46 0.85 -20.54
N PHE A 103 -4.90 0.23 -19.50
CA PHE A 103 -5.30 -1.11 -19.06
C PHE A 103 -6.71 -1.14 -18.50
N MET A 104 -7.15 -0.10 -17.81
CA MET A 104 -8.52 0.00 -17.28
C MET A 104 -9.58 -0.14 -18.38
N LYS A 105 -9.29 0.24 -19.61
CA LYS A 105 -10.20 0.06 -20.75
C LYS A 105 -10.48 -1.41 -21.10
N THR A 106 -9.65 -2.33 -20.61
CA THR A 106 -9.86 -3.79 -20.82
C THR A 106 -10.87 -4.39 -19.86
N GLY A 107 -11.20 -3.71 -18.75
CA GLY A 107 -12.05 -4.22 -17.68
C GLY A 107 -11.41 -5.34 -16.84
N ASN A 108 -10.16 -5.70 -17.08
CA ASN A 108 -9.46 -6.73 -16.31
C ASN A 108 -9.00 -6.18 -14.94
N SER A 109 -8.96 -7.06 -13.93
CA SER A 109 -8.51 -6.67 -12.59
C SER A 109 -7.03 -6.31 -12.55
N PHE A 110 -6.67 -5.37 -11.69
CA PHE A 110 -5.29 -4.93 -11.53
C PHE A 110 -4.95 -4.59 -10.08
N ILE A 111 -3.65 -4.56 -9.79
CA ILE A 111 -3.06 -4.07 -8.54
C ILE A 111 -2.27 -2.81 -8.85
N TYR A 112 -2.50 -1.75 -8.11
CA TYR A 112 -1.61 -0.59 -8.04
C TYR A 112 -0.77 -0.67 -6.77
N ASP A 113 0.49 -1.15 -6.92
CA ASP A 113 1.46 -1.22 -5.83
C ASP A 113 2.19 0.13 -5.68
N THR A 114 2.06 0.73 -4.51
CA THR A 114 2.64 2.05 -4.25
C THR A 114 2.98 2.24 -2.77
N THR A 115 3.94 3.11 -2.50
CA THR A 115 4.19 3.59 -1.14
C THR A 115 3.13 4.58 -0.66
N GLY A 116 2.42 5.25 -1.58
CA GLY A 116 1.51 6.32 -1.26
C GLY A 116 2.15 7.60 -0.70
N ALA A 117 3.47 7.60 -0.49
CA ALA A 117 4.18 8.70 0.12
C ALA A 117 4.51 9.82 -0.89
N GLY A 118 4.94 9.45 -2.09
CA GLY A 118 5.40 10.39 -3.10
C GLY A 118 6.72 11.07 -2.70
N LYS A 119 6.97 12.24 -3.26
CA LYS A 119 8.13 13.06 -2.88
C LYS A 119 7.95 13.58 -1.47
N GLU A 120 9.04 13.60 -0.69
CA GLU A 120 9.08 14.11 0.67
C GLU A 120 8.52 15.54 0.74
N TYR A 121 7.85 15.84 1.86
CA TYR A 121 7.21 17.13 2.16
C TYR A 121 6.19 17.61 1.10
N THR A 122 5.65 16.68 0.29
CA THR A 122 4.61 16.97 -0.71
C THR A 122 3.40 16.05 -0.58
N ASP A 123 2.32 16.38 -1.28
CA ASP A 123 1.12 15.54 -1.41
C ASP A 123 1.07 14.76 -2.74
N LYS A 124 2.18 14.68 -3.47
CA LYS A 124 2.20 14.02 -4.79
C LYS A 124 1.71 12.57 -4.73
N GLY A 125 2.12 11.81 -3.71
CA GLY A 125 1.68 10.42 -3.56
C GLY A 125 0.17 10.29 -3.41
N TYR A 126 -0.43 11.08 -2.51
CA TYR A 126 -1.89 11.10 -2.34
C TYR A 126 -2.61 11.53 -3.62
N LYS A 127 -2.13 12.60 -4.29
CA LYS A 127 -2.74 13.09 -5.54
C LYS A 127 -2.73 12.04 -6.64
N HIS A 128 -1.65 11.26 -6.77
CA HIS A 128 -1.58 10.16 -7.73
C HIS A 128 -2.58 9.05 -7.40
N ILE A 129 -2.66 8.63 -6.14
CA ILE A 129 -3.63 7.61 -5.71
C ILE A 129 -5.05 8.11 -5.96
N LYS A 130 -5.36 9.37 -5.59
CA LYS A 130 -6.69 9.95 -5.82
C LYS A 130 -7.04 9.96 -7.30
N LYS A 131 -6.12 10.39 -8.18
CA LYS A 131 -6.34 10.39 -9.62
C LYS A 131 -6.69 8.99 -10.13
N MET A 132 -5.93 7.97 -9.72
CA MET A 132 -6.17 6.59 -10.17
C MET A 132 -7.45 6.00 -9.57
N PHE A 133 -7.78 6.39 -8.34
CA PHE A 133 -9.05 6.06 -7.71
C PHE A 133 -10.23 6.63 -8.51
N ASP A 134 -10.19 7.91 -8.85
CA ASP A 134 -11.25 8.57 -9.61
C ASP A 134 -11.44 7.89 -10.98
N LEU A 135 -10.35 7.62 -11.70
CA LEU A 135 -10.38 6.90 -12.99
C LEU A 135 -10.94 5.47 -12.87
N ALA A 136 -10.57 4.73 -11.82
CA ALA A 136 -11.09 3.40 -11.57
C ALA A 136 -12.60 3.45 -11.27
N ARG A 137 -13.04 4.44 -10.50
CA ARG A 137 -14.45 4.66 -10.19
C ARG A 137 -15.26 5.02 -11.45
N GLU A 138 -14.76 5.93 -12.28
CA GLU A 138 -15.36 6.29 -13.57
C GLU A 138 -15.45 5.08 -14.52
N SER A 139 -14.45 4.21 -14.48
CA SER A 139 -14.38 2.96 -15.24
C SER A 139 -15.18 1.81 -14.61
N ARG A 140 -15.95 2.06 -13.55
CA ARG A 140 -16.84 1.11 -12.85
C ARG A 140 -16.11 -0.08 -12.23
N TYR A 141 -14.87 0.09 -11.79
CA TYR A 141 -14.18 -0.91 -11.01
C TYR A 141 -14.72 -0.95 -9.57
N GLU A 142 -14.80 -2.14 -9.01
CA GLU A 142 -14.91 -2.34 -7.57
C GLU A 142 -13.53 -2.07 -6.95
N ILE A 143 -13.47 -1.15 -5.99
CA ILE A 143 -12.22 -0.62 -5.48
C ILE A 143 -11.91 -1.17 -4.10
N VAL A 144 -10.76 -1.81 -3.99
CA VAL A 144 -10.23 -2.35 -2.73
C VAL A 144 -8.96 -1.58 -2.35
N PHE A 145 -8.96 -0.95 -1.18
CA PHE A 145 -7.75 -0.44 -0.56
C PHE A 145 -7.22 -1.46 0.43
N ILE A 146 -5.92 -1.76 0.32
CA ILE A 146 -5.19 -2.61 1.25
C ILE A 146 -4.00 -1.79 1.77
N HIS A 147 -4.07 -1.42 3.04
CA HIS A 147 -2.95 -0.83 3.76
C HIS A 147 -2.15 -1.93 4.44
N LEU A 148 -0.96 -2.21 3.90
CA LEU A 148 -0.04 -3.17 4.49
C LEU A 148 0.83 -2.45 5.51
N LEU A 149 0.79 -2.90 6.75
CA LEU A 149 1.48 -2.31 7.89
C LEU A 149 2.35 -3.34 8.60
N SER A 150 3.47 -2.85 9.14
CA SER A 150 4.34 -3.58 10.05
C SER A 150 4.98 -2.56 11.01
N THR A 151 6.03 -2.92 11.74
CA THR A 151 6.82 -1.94 12.48
C THR A 151 7.77 -1.21 11.53
N LEU A 152 8.14 0.03 11.88
CA LEU A 152 9.17 0.76 11.13
C LEU A 152 10.48 -0.03 11.09
N GLN A 153 10.88 -0.62 12.21
CA GLN A 153 12.09 -1.43 12.30
C GLN A 153 12.05 -2.62 11.33
N THR A 154 10.92 -3.33 11.24
CA THR A 154 10.75 -4.42 10.26
C THR A 154 10.95 -3.93 8.82
N SER A 155 10.43 -2.75 8.47
CA SER A 155 10.61 -2.17 7.14
C SER A 155 12.08 -1.87 6.84
N ILE A 156 12.80 -1.29 7.80
CA ILE A 156 14.23 -0.99 7.69
C ILE A 156 15.06 -2.28 7.57
N ASP A 157 14.80 -3.27 8.41
CA ASP A 157 15.56 -4.52 8.43
C ASP A 157 15.31 -5.36 7.16
N GLN A 158 14.09 -5.38 6.66
CA GLN A 158 13.79 -6.06 5.40
C GLN A 158 14.39 -5.34 4.19
N ASP A 159 14.48 -4.01 4.21
CA ASP A 159 15.15 -3.28 3.13
C ASP A 159 16.64 -3.60 3.04
N LYS A 160 17.31 -3.78 4.19
CA LYS A 160 18.73 -4.18 4.27
C LYS A 160 19.01 -5.55 3.64
N LEU A 161 18.01 -6.42 3.55
CA LEU A 161 18.15 -7.76 2.95
C LEU A 161 17.90 -7.78 1.43
N ARG A 162 17.61 -6.63 0.83
CA ARG A 162 17.32 -6.52 -0.60
C ARG A 162 18.59 -6.16 -1.36
N ASP A 163 18.71 -6.61 -2.60
CA ASP A 163 19.78 -6.16 -3.52
C ASP A 163 19.72 -4.65 -3.80
N ARG A 164 18.57 -4.07 -3.56
CA ARG A 164 18.21 -2.69 -3.81
C ARG A 164 17.81 -2.03 -2.50
N HIS A 165 18.55 -1.03 -2.07
CA HIS A 165 18.29 -0.30 -0.85
C HIS A 165 17.60 1.03 -1.13
N VAL A 166 16.63 1.34 -0.28
CA VAL A 166 15.99 2.64 -0.21
C VAL A 166 16.64 3.43 0.93
N ASP A 167 16.80 4.74 0.74
CA ASP A 167 17.30 5.59 1.81
C ASP A 167 16.43 5.44 3.08
N GLN A 168 17.07 5.25 4.23
CA GLN A 168 16.35 5.01 5.50
C GLN A 168 15.42 6.18 5.82
N HIS A 169 15.85 7.41 5.59
CA HIS A 169 15.04 8.60 5.82
C HIS A 169 13.74 8.56 4.97
N TYR A 170 13.84 8.10 3.70
CA TYR A 170 12.65 7.91 2.88
C TYR A 170 11.72 6.80 3.41
N ILE A 171 12.27 5.73 3.99
CA ILE A 171 11.45 4.68 4.64
C ILE A 171 10.68 5.28 5.81
N GLU A 172 11.34 6.05 6.66
CA GLU A 172 10.74 6.75 7.81
C GLU A 172 9.66 7.73 7.36
N TRP A 173 9.95 8.53 6.33
CA TRP A 173 8.99 9.42 5.69
C TRP A 173 7.76 8.67 5.16
N ALA A 174 7.97 7.62 4.38
CA ALA A 174 6.91 6.84 3.78
C ALA A 174 6.04 6.17 4.85
N TYR A 175 6.64 5.70 5.93
CA TYR A 175 5.94 5.14 7.07
C TYR A 175 5.09 6.19 7.78
N ALA A 176 5.68 7.35 8.10
CA ALA A 176 4.96 8.47 8.72
C ALA A 176 3.84 9.02 7.82
N LYS A 177 4.02 9.04 6.50
CA LYS A 177 2.97 9.45 5.54
C LYS A 177 1.77 8.50 5.52
N GLN A 178 1.92 7.28 5.95
CA GLN A 178 0.79 6.37 6.08
C GLN A 178 0.08 6.52 7.42
N MET A 179 0.84 6.47 8.50
CA MET A 179 0.33 6.35 9.86
C MET A 179 0.18 7.69 10.59
N GLY A 180 0.87 8.71 10.11
CA GLY A 180 1.17 9.90 10.89
C GLY A 180 2.36 9.67 11.83
N GLY A 181 3.11 10.71 12.13
CA GLY A 181 4.27 10.60 13.01
C GLY A 181 5.16 11.83 12.97
N MET A 182 6.40 11.66 13.41
CA MET A 182 7.44 12.67 13.38
C MET A 182 8.59 12.19 12.52
N VAL A 183 9.12 13.05 11.66
CA VAL A 183 10.34 12.83 10.87
C VAL A 183 11.17 14.09 10.98
N ASP A 184 12.41 14.00 11.43
CA ASP A 184 13.32 15.12 11.68
C ASP A 184 12.67 16.30 12.43
N GLY A 185 11.92 16.00 13.49
CA GLY A 185 11.23 17.01 14.28
C GLY A 185 9.97 17.60 13.60
N THR A 186 9.67 17.24 12.35
CA THR A 186 8.49 17.70 11.61
C THR A 186 7.34 16.72 11.80
N ARG A 187 6.16 17.25 12.15
CA ARG A 187 4.93 16.46 12.25
C ARG A 187 4.39 16.14 10.86
N ILE A 188 4.21 14.86 10.57
CA ILE A 188 3.66 14.36 9.33
C ILE A 188 2.25 13.84 9.57
N GLU A 189 1.28 14.32 8.78
CA GLU A 189 -0.07 13.78 8.77
C GLU A 189 -0.13 12.49 7.96
N GLY A 190 -0.75 11.46 8.54
CA GLY A 190 -0.98 10.18 7.87
C GLY A 190 -2.07 10.28 6.79
N ASN A 191 -1.84 9.60 5.68
CA ASN A 191 -2.79 9.57 4.56
C ASN A 191 -3.95 8.57 4.75
N MET A 192 -3.87 7.66 5.69
CA MET A 192 -4.91 6.63 5.88
C MET A 192 -6.32 7.20 6.05
N PRO A 193 -6.58 8.26 6.88
CA PRO A 193 -7.89 8.87 6.97
C PRO A 193 -8.36 9.48 5.64
N ARG A 194 -7.44 10.04 4.87
CA ARG A 194 -7.73 10.64 3.56
C ARG A 194 -8.11 9.58 2.53
N TYR A 195 -7.43 8.43 2.51
CA TYR A 195 -7.78 7.30 1.63
C TYR A 195 -9.12 6.69 2.01
N LYS A 196 -9.43 6.58 3.31
CA LYS A 196 -10.74 6.16 3.77
C LYS A 196 -11.84 7.11 3.29
N ALA A 197 -11.59 8.43 3.33
CA ALA A 197 -12.53 9.46 2.91
C ALA A 197 -12.82 9.44 1.38
N LEU A 198 -11.97 8.77 0.56
CA LEU A 198 -12.28 8.55 -0.85
C LEU A 198 -13.47 7.59 -1.06
N GLY A 199 -13.83 6.81 -0.04
CA GLY A 199 -14.97 5.88 -0.08
C GLY A 199 -14.74 4.66 -0.97
N PRO A 200 -13.64 3.89 -0.81
CA PRO A 200 -13.48 2.62 -1.52
C PRO A 200 -14.58 1.63 -1.11
N ASP A 201 -14.91 0.69 -2.00
CA ASP A 201 -15.93 -0.33 -1.71
C ASP A 201 -15.49 -1.26 -0.56
N HIS A 202 -14.17 -1.51 -0.49
CA HIS A 202 -13.57 -2.24 0.62
C HIS A 202 -12.28 -1.57 1.08
N TYR A 203 -12.10 -1.49 2.38
CA TYR A 203 -10.87 -0.97 2.97
C TYR A 203 -10.34 -1.93 4.04
N TYR A 204 -9.19 -2.53 3.74
CA TYR A 204 -8.49 -3.43 4.63
C TYR A 204 -7.21 -2.81 5.18
N VAL A 205 -6.94 -3.08 6.43
CA VAL A 205 -5.63 -2.90 7.05
C VAL A 205 -5.06 -4.29 7.29
N VAL A 206 -3.91 -4.57 6.70
CA VAL A 206 -3.26 -5.86 6.83
C VAL A 206 -1.99 -5.67 7.65
N LEU A 207 -2.00 -6.25 8.83
CA LEU A 207 -0.83 -6.25 9.71
C LEU A 207 0.07 -7.43 9.33
N SER A 208 1.35 -7.15 9.11
CA SER A 208 2.37 -8.15 8.78
C SER A 208 3.47 -8.14 9.84
N ILE A 209 3.52 -9.19 10.66
CA ILE A 209 4.55 -9.36 11.70
C ILE A 209 5.10 -10.78 11.58
N GLU A 210 6.42 -10.92 11.50
CA GLU A 210 7.10 -12.22 11.42
C GLU A 210 6.51 -13.17 10.35
N LYS A 211 6.18 -12.62 9.19
CA LYS A 211 5.53 -13.34 8.06
C LYS A 211 4.13 -13.89 8.36
N LYS A 212 3.51 -13.48 9.46
CA LYS A 212 2.11 -13.71 9.76
C LYS A 212 1.30 -12.49 9.33
N TYR A 213 0.05 -12.70 8.91
CA TYR A 213 -0.79 -11.64 8.35
C TYR A 213 -2.14 -11.65 9.04
N ARG A 214 -2.59 -10.47 9.47
CA ARG A 214 -3.92 -10.26 10.03
C ARG A 214 -4.68 -9.25 9.19
N PHE A 215 -5.85 -9.64 8.75
CA PHE A 215 -6.75 -8.81 7.96
C PHE A 215 -7.77 -8.13 8.85
N LEU A 216 -7.74 -6.80 8.89
CA LEU A 216 -8.73 -5.96 9.53
C LEU A 216 -9.51 -5.21 8.46
N LYS A 217 -10.82 -5.02 8.64
CA LYS A 217 -11.68 -4.33 7.67
C LYS A 217 -12.31 -3.11 8.33
N PHE A 218 -12.40 -2.00 7.61
CA PHE A 218 -13.28 -0.91 8.01
C PHE A 218 -14.72 -1.23 7.65
N VAL A 219 -15.59 -1.25 8.68
CA VAL A 219 -17.03 -1.42 8.56
C VAL A 219 -17.68 -0.27 9.33
N ASP A 220 -18.55 0.49 8.67
CA ASP A 220 -19.23 1.66 9.25
C ASP A 220 -18.30 2.63 10.01
N GLY A 221 -17.14 2.85 9.41
CA GLY A 221 -16.15 3.76 9.98
C GLY A 221 -15.30 3.22 11.12
N LYS A 222 -15.59 2.02 11.62
CA LYS A 222 -14.83 1.34 12.67
C LYS A 222 -13.89 0.29 12.08
N LEU A 223 -12.72 0.12 12.69
CA LEU A 223 -11.82 -0.99 12.33
C LEU A 223 -12.31 -2.25 13.04
N CYS A 224 -12.50 -3.33 12.27
CA CYS A 224 -13.10 -4.58 12.72
C CYS A 224 -12.17 -5.76 12.42
N LYS A 225 -12.17 -6.77 13.30
CA LYS A 225 -11.57 -8.09 13.06
C LYS A 225 -12.64 -9.09 12.65
N LYS A 226 -12.27 -10.08 11.85
CA LYS A 226 -13.16 -11.19 11.48
C LYS A 226 -13.31 -12.15 12.67
N LYS A 227 -14.55 -12.47 13.06
CA LYS A 227 -14.88 -13.48 14.07
C LYS A 227 -15.98 -14.40 13.52
N GLY A 228 -15.58 -15.59 13.07
CA GLY A 228 -16.45 -16.45 12.23
C GLY A 228 -16.78 -15.72 10.91
N ASP A 229 -18.05 -15.63 10.57
CA ASP A 229 -18.52 -14.95 9.34
C ASP A 229 -18.81 -13.44 9.52
N ARG A 230 -18.58 -12.88 10.70
CA ARG A 230 -18.88 -11.49 11.01
C ARG A 230 -17.63 -10.68 11.28
N TYR A 231 -17.71 -9.37 10.98
CA TYR A 231 -16.72 -8.39 11.40
C TYR A 231 -17.19 -7.70 12.70
N VAL A 232 -16.37 -7.76 13.75
CA VAL A 232 -16.64 -7.14 15.05
C VAL A 232 -15.66 -6.01 15.32
N PRO A 233 -16.13 -4.87 15.85
CA PRO A 233 -15.26 -3.75 16.19
C PRO A 233 -14.15 -4.15 17.16
N MET A 234 -12.97 -3.58 16.96
CA MET A 234 -11.78 -3.91 17.75
C MET A 234 -11.90 -3.49 19.22
N ASN A 235 -12.69 -2.44 19.51
CA ASN A 235 -12.84 -1.88 20.86
C ASN A 235 -13.90 -2.60 21.71
N GLU A 236 -14.52 -3.67 21.24
CA GLU A 236 -15.53 -4.46 21.98
C GLU A 236 -14.96 -5.73 22.61
N SER A 237 -13.61 -5.81 22.72
CA SER A 237 -12.97 -6.91 23.47
C SER A 237 -12.92 -6.54 24.95
N HIS A 238 -13.90 -6.96 25.73
CA HIS A 238 -13.81 -7.11 27.19
C HIS A 238 -13.10 -8.40 27.50
#